data_6cbddf795bda9412fb45876afdfcbbc0
#
_entry.id   6cbddf795bda9412fb45876afdfcbbc0
#
_cell.length_a   1.000
_cell.length_b   1.000
_cell.length_c   1.000
_cell.angle_alpha   90.00
_cell.angle_beta   90.00
_cell.angle_gamma   90.00
#
_symmetry.space_group_name_H-M   'P 1'
#
loop_
_entity.id
_entity.type
_entity.pdbx_description
1 polymer ?
#
loop_
_entity_poly.entity_id
_entity_poly.type
_entity_poly.pdbx_seq_one_letter_code
_entity_poly.pdbx_strand_id
1 'polypeptide(L)'
;MAKQLLGKEVTAALNERIKADVAKLNEKGIKPTLGIIRVGERPDDLSYERGATKRCETLGVEYKKYLLPANVSQEELLKVIDEVNNDDAIHGVLMFRPLPKHIDQKVVENALAAEKDVDCQTEASLGAVFTGQKVGFPPCTPQACMEILDFYGIDCTGKKAVVIGRSLVVGKPAAMMLIQKNATVTVCHTRTVDMPSVTREADIVIVAAGRAGVVGAEYVSEGQTVIDVGINMNEEGKLCGDCDYAAVEPIVDAITPVPGGVGSVTTSVLVGHVVEAAMRKYA
;
A
#
# COMPACT_ATOMS: atom_id res chain seq x y z
N MET A 1 -26.89 9.05 -2.14
CA MET A 1 -25.47 9.30 -1.74
C MET A 1 -24.85 8.01 -1.32
N ALA A 2 -23.68 7.72 -1.84
CA ALA A 2 -22.93 6.53 -1.50
C ALA A 2 -22.49 6.50 -0.03
N LYS A 3 -22.31 5.29 0.52
CA LYS A 3 -21.62 5.10 1.80
C LYS A 3 -20.16 5.51 1.65
N GLN A 4 -19.70 6.48 2.44
CA GLN A 4 -18.27 6.84 2.43
C GLN A 4 -17.46 5.80 3.21
N LEU A 5 -16.47 5.22 2.55
CA LEU A 5 -15.54 4.25 3.13
C LEU A 5 -14.34 5.01 3.74
N LEU A 6 -14.53 5.51 4.96
CA LEU A 6 -13.56 6.38 5.63
C LEU A 6 -12.37 5.58 6.16
N GLY A 7 -11.18 5.87 5.66
CA GLY A 7 -9.95 5.20 6.09
C GLY A 7 -9.59 5.41 7.57
N LYS A 8 -10.07 6.50 8.21
CA LYS A 8 -9.81 6.74 9.65
C LYS A 8 -10.40 5.65 10.55
N GLU A 9 -11.58 5.10 10.19
CA GLU A 9 -12.25 4.05 10.95
C GLU A 9 -11.49 2.73 10.80
N VAL A 10 -11.09 2.40 9.57
CA VAL A 10 -10.23 1.26 9.26
C VAL A 10 -8.91 1.34 10.00
N THR A 11 -8.27 2.52 9.95
CA THR A 11 -7.01 2.80 10.65
C THR A 11 -7.14 2.59 12.16
N ALA A 12 -8.25 3.04 12.78
CA ALA A 12 -8.48 2.87 14.21
C ALA A 12 -8.55 1.38 14.57
N ALA A 13 -9.34 0.59 13.86
CA ALA A 13 -9.47 -0.85 14.08
C ALA A 13 -8.16 -1.60 13.84
N LEU A 14 -7.44 -1.27 12.75
CA LEU A 14 -6.14 -1.85 12.43
C LEU A 14 -5.10 -1.54 13.51
N ASN A 15 -5.08 -0.30 13.99
CA ASN A 15 -4.16 0.13 15.05
C ASN A 15 -4.37 -0.64 16.36
N GLU A 16 -5.60 -0.93 16.73
CA GLU A 16 -5.87 -1.73 17.95
C GLU A 16 -5.36 -3.17 17.80
N ARG A 17 -5.50 -3.80 16.62
CA ARG A 17 -4.91 -5.12 16.35
C ARG A 17 -3.38 -5.06 16.45
N ILE A 18 -2.76 -4.06 15.83
CA ILE A 18 -1.29 -3.89 15.86
C ILE A 18 -0.79 -3.68 17.29
N LYS A 19 -1.44 -2.83 18.09
CA LYS A 19 -1.06 -2.61 19.51
C LYS A 19 -1.15 -3.88 20.35
N ALA A 20 -2.16 -4.71 20.12
CA ALA A 20 -2.29 -5.99 20.79
C ALA A 20 -1.12 -6.94 20.49
N ASP A 21 -0.66 -6.96 19.22
CA ASP A 21 0.48 -7.79 18.83
C ASP A 21 1.82 -7.21 19.29
N VAL A 22 1.97 -5.88 19.32
CA VAL A 22 3.12 -5.20 19.95
C VAL A 22 3.20 -5.54 21.44
N ALA A 23 2.08 -5.57 22.17
CA ALA A 23 2.06 -5.95 23.58
C ALA A 23 2.58 -7.39 23.80
N LYS A 24 2.11 -8.35 22.96
CA LYS A 24 2.59 -9.75 23.01
C LYS A 24 4.10 -9.86 22.75
N LEU A 25 4.63 -9.08 21.79
CA LEU A 25 6.07 -9.05 21.53
C LEU A 25 6.86 -8.45 22.69
N ASN A 26 6.38 -7.35 23.28
CA ASN A 26 7.00 -6.71 24.42
C ASN A 26 7.05 -7.63 25.66
N GLU A 27 6.04 -8.46 25.89
CA GLU A 27 6.04 -9.49 26.95
C GLU A 27 7.17 -10.51 26.76
N LYS A 28 7.58 -10.76 25.51
CA LYS A 28 8.74 -11.60 25.15
C LYS A 28 10.08 -10.83 25.15
N GLY A 29 10.07 -9.53 25.48
CA GLY A 29 11.24 -8.65 25.42
C GLY A 29 11.64 -8.23 24.00
N ILE A 30 10.75 -8.41 23.02
CA ILE A 30 11.00 -8.10 21.61
C ILE A 30 10.36 -6.75 21.29
N LYS A 31 11.15 -5.85 20.75
CA LYS A 31 10.69 -4.53 20.29
C LYS A 31 10.62 -4.50 18.76
N PRO A 32 9.44 -4.56 18.15
CA PRO A 32 9.36 -4.46 16.68
C PRO A 32 9.96 -3.14 16.21
N THR A 33 10.84 -3.20 15.22
CA THR A 33 11.63 -2.04 14.78
C THR A 33 11.62 -1.93 13.27
N LEU A 34 11.29 -0.73 12.76
CA LEU A 34 11.33 -0.35 11.36
C LEU A 34 12.70 0.27 11.01
N GLY A 35 13.43 -0.30 10.06
CA GLY A 35 14.55 0.34 9.39
C GLY A 35 14.03 1.29 8.31
N ILE A 36 14.50 2.55 8.29
CA ILE A 36 14.14 3.52 7.26
C ILE A 36 15.41 3.90 6.49
N ILE A 37 15.48 3.51 5.22
CA ILE A 37 16.60 3.86 4.33
C ILE A 37 16.14 4.99 3.41
N ARG A 38 16.83 6.14 3.46
CA ARG A 38 16.55 7.30 2.61
C ARG A 38 17.83 7.84 1.98
N VAL A 39 17.79 8.03 0.66
CA VAL A 39 18.87 8.60 -0.14
C VAL A 39 18.46 10.00 -0.60
N GLY A 40 19.17 11.01 -0.11
CA GLY A 40 18.82 12.41 -0.35
C GLY A 40 17.65 12.91 0.53
N GLU A 41 17.06 14.04 0.11
CA GLU A 41 16.05 14.76 0.91
C GLU A 41 14.88 15.25 0.02
N ARG A 42 14.28 14.35 -0.73
CA ARG A 42 13.11 14.69 -1.53
C ARG A 42 11.93 15.07 -0.62
N PRO A 43 11.18 16.15 -0.92
CA PRO A 43 10.07 16.60 -0.06
C PRO A 43 9.02 15.52 0.20
N ASP A 44 8.71 14.70 -0.81
CA ASP A 44 7.73 13.61 -0.70
C ASP A 44 8.21 12.53 0.26
N ASP A 45 9.50 12.13 0.16
CA ASP A 45 10.12 11.15 1.05
C ASP A 45 10.11 11.64 2.50
N LEU A 46 10.47 12.92 2.72
CA LEU A 46 10.44 13.54 4.05
C LEU A 46 9.02 13.59 4.62
N SER A 47 8.02 13.85 3.78
CA SER A 47 6.62 13.89 4.20
C SER A 47 6.14 12.50 4.61
N TYR A 48 6.42 11.47 3.80
CA TYR A 48 6.06 10.09 4.12
C TYR A 48 6.82 9.57 5.34
N GLU A 49 8.13 9.86 5.46
CA GLU A 49 8.95 9.50 6.63
C GLU A 49 8.35 10.03 7.93
N ARG A 50 7.93 11.32 7.95
CA ARG A 50 7.24 11.90 9.12
C ARG A 50 5.95 11.15 9.46
N GLY A 51 5.17 10.78 8.46
CA GLY A 51 3.95 9.99 8.65
C GLY A 51 4.24 8.61 9.23
N ALA A 52 5.23 7.90 8.68
CA ALA A 52 5.63 6.57 9.11
C ALA A 52 6.19 6.58 10.54
N THR A 53 7.12 7.50 10.86
CA THR A 53 7.69 7.60 12.22
C THR A 53 6.64 7.96 13.27
N LYS A 54 5.75 8.91 12.98
CA LYS A 54 4.63 9.24 13.86
C LYS A 54 3.70 8.05 14.10
N ARG A 55 3.49 7.23 13.08
CA ARG A 55 2.70 6.00 13.20
C ARG A 55 3.40 4.97 14.07
N CYS A 56 4.70 4.78 13.89
CA CYS A 56 5.52 3.91 14.76
C CYS A 56 5.40 4.34 16.23
N GLU A 57 5.60 5.62 16.53
CA GLU A 57 5.45 6.17 17.89
C GLU A 57 4.06 5.92 18.48
N THR A 58 3.01 6.12 17.68
CA THR A 58 1.61 5.91 18.10
C THR A 58 1.33 4.45 18.46
N LEU A 59 2.00 3.51 17.79
CA LEU A 59 1.77 2.08 17.92
C LEU A 59 2.81 1.36 18.81
N GLY A 60 3.81 2.07 19.34
CA GLY A 60 4.84 1.50 20.19
C GLY A 60 5.87 0.64 19.43
N VAL A 61 6.08 0.97 18.14
CA VAL A 61 7.09 0.37 17.26
C VAL A 61 8.31 1.27 17.22
N GLU A 62 9.49 0.72 17.39
CA GLU A 62 10.75 1.46 17.28
C GLU A 62 11.12 1.70 15.81
N TYR A 63 12.00 2.68 15.56
CA TYR A 63 12.54 2.89 14.22
C TYR A 63 14.00 3.33 14.27
N LYS A 64 14.78 2.90 13.26
CA LYS A 64 16.17 3.28 13.05
C LYS A 64 16.31 3.88 11.64
N LYS A 65 16.92 5.06 11.54
CA LYS A 65 17.08 5.77 10.26
C LYS A 65 18.48 5.58 9.72
N TYR A 66 18.57 5.26 8.44
CA TYR A 66 19.79 5.19 7.64
C TYR A 66 19.70 6.28 6.57
N LEU A 67 20.24 7.44 6.88
CA LEU A 67 20.16 8.64 6.05
C LEU A 67 21.44 8.79 5.22
N LEU A 68 21.32 8.65 3.91
CA LEU A 68 22.43 8.65 2.98
C LEU A 68 22.38 9.92 2.10
N PRO A 69 23.53 10.50 1.73
CA PRO A 69 23.56 11.65 0.85
C PRO A 69 23.11 11.28 -0.57
N ALA A 70 22.59 12.24 -1.33
CA ALA A 70 22.08 12.00 -2.68
C ALA A 70 23.13 11.46 -3.68
N ASN A 71 24.41 11.66 -3.39
CA ASN A 71 25.54 11.18 -4.19
C ASN A 71 26.18 9.90 -3.65
N VAL A 72 25.53 9.20 -2.70
CA VAL A 72 26.01 7.92 -2.18
C VAL A 72 26.26 6.93 -3.33
N SER A 73 27.35 6.16 -3.27
CA SER A 73 27.62 5.12 -4.25
C SER A 73 26.67 3.92 -4.04
N GLN A 74 26.44 3.17 -5.11
CA GLN A 74 25.66 1.93 -5.01
C GLN A 74 26.30 0.93 -4.03
N GLU A 75 27.63 0.84 -4.01
CA GLU A 75 28.36 -0.05 -3.09
C GLU A 75 28.12 0.31 -1.62
N GLU A 76 28.12 1.63 -1.29
CA GLU A 76 27.84 2.09 0.08
C GLU A 76 26.40 1.81 0.48
N LEU A 77 25.43 2.03 -0.43
CA LEU A 77 24.02 1.71 -0.18
C LEU A 77 23.84 0.18 0.03
N LEU A 78 24.48 -0.65 -0.79
CA LEU A 78 24.43 -2.11 -0.63
C LEU A 78 25.04 -2.58 0.70
N LYS A 79 26.10 -1.93 1.20
CA LYS A 79 26.64 -2.22 2.54
C LYS A 79 25.64 -1.90 3.65
N VAL A 80 24.89 -0.80 3.52
CA VAL A 80 23.82 -0.46 4.49
C VAL A 80 22.70 -1.50 4.44
N ILE A 81 22.34 -1.98 3.24
CA ILE A 81 21.30 -3.02 3.10
C ILE A 81 21.81 -4.33 3.72
N ASP A 82 23.08 -4.70 3.50
CA ASP A 82 23.67 -5.89 4.12
C ASP A 82 23.70 -5.77 5.66
N GLU A 83 24.09 -4.60 6.21
CA GLU A 83 24.01 -4.33 7.64
C GLU A 83 22.58 -4.55 8.17
N VAL A 84 21.59 -3.96 7.49
CA VAL A 84 20.19 -4.07 7.89
C VAL A 84 19.65 -5.48 7.76
N ASN A 85 20.05 -6.22 6.71
CA ASN A 85 19.67 -7.62 6.55
C ASN A 85 20.18 -8.50 7.71
N ASN A 86 21.38 -8.24 8.20
CA ASN A 86 22.05 -8.99 9.27
C ASN A 86 21.73 -8.46 10.68
N ASP A 87 21.07 -7.31 10.83
CA ASP A 87 20.67 -6.76 12.13
C ASP A 87 19.37 -7.41 12.61
N ASP A 88 19.47 -8.32 13.56
CA ASP A 88 18.33 -9.04 14.14
C ASP A 88 17.32 -8.13 14.86
N ALA A 89 17.73 -6.93 15.24
CA ALA A 89 16.85 -5.95 15.85
C ALA A 89 15.95 -5.24 14.84
N ILE A 90 16.26 -5.28 13.54
CA ILE A 90 15.45 -4.70 12.47
C ILE A 90 14.51 -5.77 11.91
N HIS A 91 13.21 -5.54 11.96
CA HIS A 91 12.18 -6.50 11.56
C HIS A 91 11.57 -6.20 10.20
N GLY A 92 11.55 -4.94 9.80
CA GLY A 92 11.06 -4.52 8.48
C GLY A 92 11.80 -3.29 7.98
N VAL A 93 11.84 -3.09 6.67
CA VAL A 93 12.58 -1.99 6.04
C VAL A 93 11.69 -1.22 5.08
N LEU A 94 11.65 0.09 5.26
CA LEU A 94 11.11 1.06 4.31
C LEU A 94 12.28 1.73 3.60
N MET A 95 12.43 1.51 2.31
CA MET A 95 13.40 2.20 1.47
C MET A 95 12.67 3.10 0.47
N PHE A 96 13.01 4.39 0.48
CA PHE A 96 12.35 5.36 -0.41
C PHE A 96 12.79 5.25 -1.85
N ARG A 97 11.84 5.36 -2.77
CA ARG A 97 12.01 5.31 -4.23
C ARG A 97 11.38 6.52 -4.92
N PRO A 98 11.79 6.88 -6.14
CA PRO A 98 12.90 6.30 -6.91
C PRO A 98 14.27 6.68 -6.33
N LEU A 99 15.23 5.78 -6.46
CA LEU A 99 16.64 6.03 -6.15
C LEU A 99 17.27 7.00 -7.17
N PRO A 100 18.39 7.68 -6.83
CA PRO A 100 19.15 8.49 -7.77
C PRO A 100 19.54 7.70 -9.02
N LYS A 101 19.55 8.37 -10.19
CA LYS A 101 19.75 7.73 -11.51
C LYS A 101 21.07 6.96 -11.69
N HIS A 102 22.11 7.24 -10.89
CA HIS A 102 23.39 6.55 -10.93
C HIS A 102 23.38 5.20 -10.17
N ILE A 103 22.30 4.89 -9.48
CA ILE A 103 22.10 3.64 -8.74
C ILE A 103 21.17 2.74 -9.55
N ASP A 104 21.55 1.47 -9.74
CA ASP A 104 20.67 0.45 -10.29
C ASP A 104 19.63 0.05 -9.24
N GLN A 105 18.44 0.63 -9.36
CA GLN A 105 17.37 0.42 -8.40
C GLN A 105 16.99 -1.06 -8.25
N LYS A 106 17.00 -1.85 -9.34
CA LYS A 106 16.65 -3.28 -9.29
C LYS A 106 17.65 -4.10 -8.49
N VAL A 107 18.93 -3.83 -8.67
CA VAL A 107 19.99 -4.50 -7.91
C VAL A 107 19.82 -4.20 -6.42
N VAL A 108 19.57 -2.94 -6.08
CA VAL A 108 19.42 -2.50 -4.70
C VAL A 108 18.14 -3.04 -4.07
N GLU A 109 17.00 -2.98 -4.76
CA GLU A 109 15.74 -3.53 -4.27
C GLU A 109 15.85 -5.03 -3.96
N ASN A 110 16.47 -5.82 -4.86
CA ASN A 110 16.63 -7.26 -4.70
C ASN A 110 17.75 -7.68 -3.74
N ALA A 111 18.57 -6.75 -3.27
CA ALA A 111 19.53 -7.00 -2.20
C ALA A 111 18.90 -7.03 -0.80
N LEU A 112 17.69 -6.47 -0.65
CA LEU A 112 16.96 -6.52 0.61
C LEU A 112 16.42 -7.93 0.86
N ALA A 113 16.56 -8.43 2.08
CA ALA A 113 15.98 -9.70 2.50
C ALA A 113 14.45 -9.64 2.44
N ALA A 114 13.81 -10.60 1.77
CA ALA A 114 12.38 -10.58 1.52
C ALA A 114 11.55 -10.58 2.81
N GLU A 115 12.01 -11.24 3.86
CA GLU A 115 11.37 -11.26 5.19
C GLU A 115 11.34 -9.89 5.88
N LYS A 116 12.22 -8.97 5.47
CA LYS A 116 12.27 -7.57 5.95
C LYS A 116 11.65 -6.59 4.96
N ASP A 117 11.23 -7.04 3.78
CA ASP A 117 10.62 -6.22 2.74
C ASP A 117 9.13 -5.97 3.05
N VAL A 118 8.87 -4.97 3.88
CA VAL A 118 7.51 -4.65 4.36
C VAL A 118 6.67 -3.79 3.41
N ASP A 119 7.22 -3.44 2.24
CA ASP A 119 6.52 -2.65 1.19
C ASP A 119 6.64 -3.27 -0.22
N CYS A 120 6.97 -4.58 -0.29
CA CYS A 120 6.99 -5.35 -1.53
C CYS A 120 7.88 -4.75 -2.63
N GLN A 121 9.12 -4.47 -2.30
CA GLN A 121 10.08 -3.89 -3.26
C GLN A 121 10.84 -4.97 -4.03
N THR A 122 11.05 -6.13 -3.40
CA THR A 122 11.81 -7.25 -3.97
C THR A 122 10.98 -8.08 -4.96
N GLU A 123 11.62 -8.69 -5.93
CA GLU A 123 10.98 -9.63 -6.85
C GLU A 123 10.43 -10.87 -6.09
N ALA A 124 11.09 -11.27 -4.99
CA ALA A 124 10.63 -12.35 -4.14
C ALA A 124 9.28 -12.03 -3.47
N SER A 125 9.12 -10.84 -2.89
CA SER A 125 7.84 -10.38 -2.32
C SER A 125 6.75 -10.26 -3.38
N LEU A 126 7.07 -9.71 -4.56
CA LEU A 126 6.13 -9.63 -5.69
C LEU A 126 5.70 -11.03 -6.18
N GLY A 127 6.65 -11.95 -6.28
CA GLY A 127 6.37 -13.35 -6.62
C GLY A 127 5.46 -14.03 -5.59
N ALA A 128 5.65 -13.71 -4.31
CA ALA A 128 4.82 -14.22 -3.23
C ALA A 128 3.37 -13.69 -3.30
N VAL A 129 3.17 -12.42 -3.66
CA VAL A 129 1.82 -11.88 -3.90
C VAL A 129 1.12 -12.64 -5.04
N PHE A 130 1.86 -12.96 -6.11
CA PHE A 130 1.29 -13.73 -7.23
C PHE A 130 0.94 -15.17 -6.84
N THR A 131 1.79 -15.84 -6.06
CA THR A 131 1.63 -17.26 -5.67
C THR A 131 0.75 -17.45 -4.42
N GLY A 132 0.45 -16.39 -3.68
CA GLY A 132 -0.24 -16.46 -2.39
C GLY A 132 0.63 -17.00 -1.24
N GLN A 133 1.96 -17.07 -1.43
CA GLN A 133 2.89 -17.52 -0.40
C GLN A 133 3.19 -16.41 0.62
N LYS A 134 3.57 -16.79 1.84
CA LYS A 134 3.93 -15.85 2.91
C LYS A 134 5.44 -15.55 2.91
N VAL A 135 5.96 -15.12 1.78
CA VAL A 135 7.33 -14.62 1.64
C VAL A 135 7.27 -13.11 1.46
N GLY A 136 7.94 -12.35 2.32
CA GLY A 136 7.80 -10.90 2.35
C GLY A 136 6.37 -10.44 2.69
N PHE A 137 6.00 -9.30 2.15
CA PHE A 137 4.70 -8.67 2.38
C PHE A 137 4.14 -8.07 1.08
N PRO A 138 2.81 -7.95 0.93
CA PRO A 138 2.22 -7.26 -0.21
C PRO A 138 2.52 -5.75 -0.13
N PRO A 139 2.41 -5.01 -1.24
CA PRO A 139 2.53 -3.56 -1.20
C PRO A 139 1.48 -2.94 -0.27
N CYS A 140 1.88 -1.93 0.51
CA CYS A 140 1.01 -1.34 1.53
C CYS A 140 -0.30 -0.77 0.97
N THR A 141 -0.29 -0.22 -0.24
CA THR A 141 -1.48 0.39 -0.85
C THR A 141 -2.53 -0.65 -1.28
N PRO A 142 -2.21 -1.71 -2.03
CA PRO A 142 -3.14 -2.81 -2.26
C PRO A 142 -3.66 -3.46 -0.98
N GLN A 143 -2.79 -3.68 0.01
CA GLN A 143 -3.22 -4.20 1.31
C GLN A 143 -4.21 -3.27 2.00
N ALA A 144 -4.00 -1.95 1.94
CA ALA A 144 -4.94 -0.97 2.49
C ALA A 144 -6.33 -1.05 1.80
N CYS A 145 -6.37 -1.33 0.49
CA CYS A 145 -7.64 -1.59 -0.19
C CYS A 145 -8.35 -2.83 0.39
N MET A 146 -7.61 -3.91 0.62
CA MET A 146 -8.17 -5.13 1.23
C MET A 146 -8.64 -4.89 2.66
N GLU A 147 -7.89 -4.16 3.48
CA GLU A 147 -8.29 -3.78 4.84
C GLU A 147 -9.60 -2.96 4.85
N ILE A 148 -9.78 -2.06 3.87
CA ILE A 148 -11.02 -1.29 3.72
C ILE A 148 -12.18 -2.23 3.37
N LEU A 149 -12.03 -3.11 2.37
CA LEU A 149 -13.07 -4.05 1.99
C LEU A 149 -13.48 -4.95 3.16
N ASP A 150 -12.51 -5.50 3.88
CA ASP A 150 -12.74 -6.37 5.04
C ASP A 150 -13.43 -5.63 6.19
N PHE A 151 -12.96 -4.44 6.53
CA PHE A 151 -13.53 -3.64 7.63
C PHE A 151 -15.01 -3.29 7.39
N TYR A 152 -15.35 -2.94 6.15
CA TYR A 152 -16.73 -2.58 5.80
C TYR A 152 -17.60 -3.78 5.45
N GLY A 153 -17.07 -5.01 5.55
CA GLY A 153 -17.81 -6.24 5.29
C GLY A 153 -18.17 -6.44 3.82
N ILE A 154 -17.35 -5.92 2.90
CA ILE A 154 -17.55 -6.06 1.46
C ILE A 154 -16.93 -7.39 1.03
N ASP A 155 -17.78 -8.42 0.90
CA ASP A 155 -17.35 -9.74 0.46
C ASP A 155 -16.97 -9.73 -1.03
N CYS A 156 -15.79 -10.24 -1.33
CA CYS A 156 -15.28 -10.36 -2.69
C CYS A 156 -15.64 -11.71 -3.35
N THR A 157 -16.11 -12.69 -2.57
CA THR A 157 -16.36 -14.05 -3.04
C THR A 157 -17.42 -14.09 -4.15
N GLY A 158 -17.02 -14.59 -5.33
CA GLY A 158 -17.89 -14.67 -6.51
C GLY A 158 -18.19 -13.33 -7.19
N LYS A 159 -17.65 -12.23 -6.68
CA LYS A 159 -17.87 -10.88 -7.23
C LYS A 159 -17.00 -10.62 -8.46
N LYS A 160 -17.53 -9.82 -9.37
CA LYS A 160 -16.76 -9.25 -10.48
C LYS A 160 -16.00 -8.04 -9.96
N ALA A 161 -14.68 -8.07 -10.03
CA ALA A 161 -13.84 -6.94 -9.65
C ALA A 161 -13.09 -6.40 -10.86
N VAL A 162 -13.07 -5.09 -11.03
CA VAL A 162 -12.26 -4.41 -12.04
C VAL A 162 -11.17 -3.60 -11.35
N VAL A 163 -9.94 -3.75 -11.81
CA VAL A 163 -8.81 -2.93 -11.39
C VAL A 163 -8.38 -2.05 -12.56
N ILE A 164 -8.52 -0.74 -12.42
CA ILE A 164 -8.05 0.23 -13.41
C ILE A 164 -6.61 0.64 -13.06
N GLY A 165 -5.66 0.10 -13.81
CA GLY A 165 -4.22 0.27 -13.60
C GLY A 165 -3.51 -1.07 -13.54
N ARG A 166 -2.22 -1.10 -13.97
CA ARG A 166 -1.43 -2.33 -14.04
C ARG A 166 0.02 -2.16 -13.58
N SER A 167 0.25 -1.20 -12.67
CA SER A 167 1.57 -1.02 -12.06
C SER A 167 1.94 -2.21 -11.18
N LEU A 168 3.23 -2.42 -10.96
CA LEU A 168 3.72 -3.42 -10.00
C LEU A 168 3.47 -3.01 -8.54
N VAL A 169 3.26 -1.70 -8.31
CA VAL A 169 3.06 -1.16 -6.95
C VAL A 169 1.61 -1.27 -6.49
N VAL A 170 0.63 -1.14 -7.41
CA VAL A 170 -0.79 -1.12 -7.02
C VAL A 170 -1.63 -2.09 -7.86
N GLY A 171 -1.74 -1.87 -9.17
CA GLY A 171 -2.78 -2.54 -9.96
C GLY A 171 -2.63 -4.06 -10.03
N LYS A 172 -1.46 -4.57 -10.39
CA LYS A 172 -1.22 -6.02 -10.45
C LYS A 172 -1.33 -6.68 -9.08
N PRO A 173 -0.69 -6.16 -8.01
CA PRO A 173 -0.87 -6.73 -6.68
C PRO A 173 -2.32 -6.72 -6.20
N ALA A 174 -3.05 -5.63 -6.38
CA ALA A 174 -4.47 -5.55 -6.02
C ALA A 174 -5.31 -6.62 -6.74
N ALA A 175 -5.05 -6.83 -8.04
CA ALA A 175 -5.73 -7.88 -8.81
C ALA A 175 -5.45 -9.28 -8.24
N MET A 176 -4.20 -9.60 -7.91
CA MET A 176 -3.84 -10.89 -7.31
C MET A 176 -4.48 -11.08 -5.94
N MET A 177 -4.49 -10.05 -5.10
CA MET A 177 -5.11 -10.10 -3.78
C MET A 177 -6.63 -10.26 -3.84
N LEU A 178 -7.30 -9.66 -4.84
CA LEU A 178 -8.73 -9.88 -5.08
C LEU A 178 -9.02 -11.31 -5.56
N ILE A 179 -8.15 -11.91 -6.40
CA ILE A 179 -8.24 -13.32 -6.78
C ILE A 179 -8.11 -14.23 -5.55
N GLN A 180 -7.18 -13.93 -4.65
CA GLN A 180 -7.02 -14.66 -3.38
C GLN A 180 -8.24 -14.52 -2.46
N LYS A 181 -9.03 -13.45 -2.62
CA LYS A 181 -10.34 -13.26 -1.97
C LYS A 181 -11.52 -13.84 -2.78
N ASN A 182 -11.25 -14.72 -3.72
CA ASN A 182 -12.22 -15.42 -4.57
C ASN A 182 -13.04 -14.51 -5.51
N ALA A 183 -12.54 -13.34 -5.89
CA ALA A 183 -13.15 -12.49 -6.90
C ALA A 183 -12.79 -12.95 -8.32
N THR A 184 -13.67 -12.68 -9.29
CA THR A 184 -13.35 -12.73 -10.72
C THR A 184 -12.81 -11.38 -11.15
N VAL A 185 -11.54 -11.30 -11.56
CA VAL A 185 -10.85 -10.02 -11.74
C VAL A 185 -10.56 -9.71 -13.20
N THR A 186 -10.93 -8.50 -13.62
CA THR A 186 -10.53 -7.90 -14.88
C THR A 186 -9.58 -6.73 -14.63
N VAL A 187 -8.46 -6.68 -15.35
CA VAL A 187 -7.49 -5.56 -15.27
C VAL A 187 -7.64 -4.67 -16.50
N CYS A 188 -7.99 -3.41 -16.28
CA CYS A 188 -8.11 -2.39 -17.30
C CYS A 188 -6.93 -1.42 -17.29
N HIS A 189 -6.65 -0.83 -18.45
CA HIS A 189 -5.55 0.11 -18.63
C HIS A 189 -5.79 1.01 -19.85
N THR A 190 -4.93 1.97 -20.13
CA THR A 190 -5.04 2.97 -21.20
C THR A 190 -5.24 2.40 -22.62
N ARG A 191 -5.06 1.09 -22.82
CA ARG A 191 -5.31 0.41 -24.11
C ARG A 191 -6.51 -0.54 -24.07
N THR A 192 -7.29 -0.52 -22.99
CA THR A 192 -8.54 -1.28 -22.90
C THR A 192 -9.58 -0.61 -23.79
N VAL A 193 -10.17 -1.39 -24.67
CA VAL A 193 -11.25 -0.91 -25.57
C VAL A 193 -12.54 -0.85 -24.76
N ASP A 194 -13.26 0.25 -24.86
CA ASP A 194 -14.54 0.50 -24.18
C ASP A 194 -14.48 0.17 -22.68
N MET A 195 -13.49 0.75 -21.99
CA MET A 195 -13.29 0.55 -20.55
C MET A 195 -14.56 0.87 -19.73
N PRO A 196 -15.36 1.91 -20.04
CA PRO A 196 -16.59 2.18 -19.34
C PRO A 196 -17.57 0.99 -19.33
N SER A 197 -17.75 0.29 -20.44
CA SER A 197 -18.62 -0.90 -20.48
C SER A 197 -18.10 -2.02 -19.59
N VAL A 198 -16.79 -2.24 -19.56
CA VAL A 198 -16.16 -3.26 -18.69
C VAL A 198 -16.35 -2.91 -17.21
N THR A 199 -16.16 -1.65 -16.84
CA THR A 199 -16.22 -1.22 -15.44
C THR A 199 -17.65 -1.19 -14.90
N ARG A 200 -18.65 -0.84 -15.71
CA ARG A 200 -20.05 -0.87 -15.29
C ARG A 200 -20.61 -2.26 -14.96
N GLU A 201 -19.97 -3.33 -15.43
CA GLU A 201 -20.37 -4.70 -15.10
C GLU A 201 -19.78 -5.23 -13.78
N ALA A 202 -18.91 -4.48 -13.14
CA ALA A 202 -18.25 -4.90 -11.91
C ALA A 202 -19.13 -4.67 -10.66
N ASP A 203 -18.93 -5.47 -9.63
CA ASP A 203 -19.42 -5.22 -8.27
C ASP A 203 -18.45 -4.32 -7.50
N ILE A 204 -17.15 -4.49 -7.76
CA ILE A 204 -16.05 -3.77 -7.07
C ILE A 204 -15.13 -3.15 -8.12
N VAL A 205 -14.83 -1.88 -7.99
CA VAL A 205 -13.88 -1.17 -8.87
C VAL A 205 -12.74 -0.58 -8.03
N ILE A 206 -11.50 -1.01 -8.28
CA ILE A 206 -10.30 -0.36 -7.70
C ILE A 206 -9.71 0.54 -8.77
N VAL A 207 -9.62 1.84 -8.47
CA VAL A 207 -9.12 2.85 -9.39
C VAL A 207 -7.70 3.25 -9.01
N ALA A 208 -6.73 2.91 -9.85
CA ALA A 208 -5.30 3.17 -9.67
C ALA A 208 -4.66 3.62 -10.98
N ALA A 209 -5.28 4.62 -11.63
CA ALA A 209 -4.89 5.15 -12.93
C ALA A 209 -3.75 6.17 -12.84
N GLY A 210 -3.56 6.79 -11.66
CA GLY A 210 -2.54 7.83 -11.42
C GLY A 210 -2.81 9.13 -12.17
N ARG A 211 -4.08 9.44 -12.43
CA ARG A 211 -4.51 10.65 -13.12
C ARG A 211 -5.85 11.13 -12.55
N ALA A 212 -5.88 12.41 -12.17
CA ALA A 212 -7.06 13.04 -11.60
C ALA A 212 -8.30 12.95 -12.52
N GLY A 213 -9.44 12.58 -11.92
CA GLY A 213 -10.76 12.65 -12.56
C GLY A 213 -10.94 11.78 -13.80
N VAL A 214 -10.11 10.73 -13.99
CA VAL A 214 -10.18 9.88 -15.19
C VAL A 214 -11.38 8.94 -15.21
N VAL A 215 -11.97 8.65 -14.04
CA VAL A 215 -13.16 7.81 -13.89
C VAL A 215 -14.34 8.70 -13.52
N GLY A 216 -15.23 8.91 -14.50
CA GLY A 216 -16.46 9.68 -14.37
C GLY A 216 -17.70 8.80 -14.23
N ALA A 217 -18.88 9.44 -14.32
CA ALA A 217 -20.18 8.78 -14.20
C ALA A 217 -20.39 7.64 -15.23
N GLU A 218 -19.80 7.77 -16.42
CA GLU A 218 -19.92 6.78 -17.50
C GLU A 218 -19.21 5.45 -17.22
N TYR A 219 -18.30 5.43 -16.21
CA TYR A 219 -17.57 4.23 -15.80
C TYR A 219 -18.27 3.39 -14.75
N VAL A 220 -19.30 3.92 -14.11
CA VAL A 220 -19.90 3.29 -12.92
C VAL A 220 -21.38 3.01 -13.08
N SER A 221 -21.92 2.15 -12.23
CA SER A 221 -23.33 1.78 -12.14
C SER A 221 -23.77 1.72 -10.68
N GLU A 222 -25.10 1.73 -10.45
CA GLU A 222 -25.69 1.46 -9.13
C GLU A 222 -25.23 0.10 -8.57
N GLY A 223 -25.14 -0.02 -7.26
CA GLY A 223 -24.74 -1.24 -6.56
C GLY A 223 -23.23 -1.46 -6.44
N GLN A 224 -22.42 -0.61 -7.05
CA GLN A 224 -20.95 -0.78 -7.05
C GLN A 224 -20.28 -0.23 -5.80
N THR A 225 -19.18 -0.89 -5.41
CA THR A 225 -18.19 -0.35 -4.47
C THR A 225 -16.97 0.16 -5.23
N VAL A 226 -16.61 1.42 -5.04
CA VAL A 226 -15.45 2.05 -5.66
C VAL A 226 -14.35 2.37 -4.64
N ILE A 227 -13.17 1.81 -4.84
CA ILE A 227 -11.96 2.08 -4.05
C ILE A 227 -11.03 2.96 -4.88
N ASP A 228 -11.04 4.25 -4.63
CA ASP A 228 -10.16 5.21 -5.30
C ASP A 228 -8.81 5.27 -4.56
N VAL A 229 -7.75 4.88 -5.26
CA VAL A 229 -6.37 4.85 -4.77
C VAL A 229 -5.59 6.10 -5.18
N GLY A 230 -6.15 6.89 -6.11
CA GLY A 230 -5.47 8.07 -6.66
C GLY A 230 -5.09 9.09 -5.60
N ILE A 231 -3.92 9.67 -5.75
CA ILE A 231 -3.46 10.83 -4.98
C ILE A 231 -2.91 11.84 -5.99
N ASN A 232 -3.72 12.83 -6.33
CA ASN A 232 -3.40 13.85 -7.30
C ASN A 232 -3.65 15.25 -6.70
N MET A 233 -3.16 16.27 -7.38
CA MET A 233 -3.53 17.66 -7.12
C MET A 233 -4.43 18.13 -8.26
N ASN A 234 -5.58 18.68 -7.93
CA ASN A 234 -6.45 19.29 -8.94
C ASN A 234 -5.94 20.71 -9.35
N GLU A 235 -6.62 21.34 -10.28
CA GLU A 235 -6.26 22.68 -10.78
C GLU A 235 -6.28 23.77 -9.67
N GLU A 236 -7.03 23.55 -8.60
CA GLU A 236 -7.08 24.46 -7.43
C GLU A 236 -5.99 24.15 -6.39
N GLY A 237 -5.09 23.18 -6.64
CA GLY A 237 -4.07 22.77 -5.70
C GLY A 237 -4.61 21.96 -4.50
N LYS A 238 -5.79 21.34 -4.63
CA LYS A 238 -6.37 20.47 -3.62
C LYS A 238 -6.11 19.00 -3.97
N LEU A 239 -5.93 18.17 -2.94
CA LEU A 239 -5.84 16.73 -3.11
C LEU A 239 -7.15 16.15 -3.66
N CYS A 240 -7.03 15.30 -4.68
CA CYS A 240 -8.14 14.57 -5.28
C CYS A 240 -7.71 13.16 -5.69
N GLY A 241 -8.69 12.31 -5.98
CA GLY A 241 -8.49 10.96 -6.48
C GLY A 241 -8.37 10.86 -7.99
N ASP A 242 -8.38 9.62 -8.46
CA ASP A 242 -8.47 9.28 -9.89
C ASP A 242 -9.93 9.34 -10.38
N CYS A 243 -10.92 9.29 -9.46
CA CYS A 243 -12.33 9.47 -9.77
C CYS A 243 -12.72 10.96 -9.77
N ASP A 244 -13.63 11.34 -10.67
CA ASP A 244 -14.47 12.50 -10.46
C ASP A 244 -15.49 12.17 -9.35
N TYR A 245 -15.10 12.47 -8.12
CA TYR A 245 -15.88 12.08 -6.94
C TYR A 245 -17.31 12.63 -7.00
N ALA A 246 -17.50 13.86 -7.44
CA ALA A 246 -18.80 14.50 -7.50
C ALA A 246 -19.74 13.83 -8.52
N ALA A 247 -19.19 13.30 -9.60
CA ALA A 247 -19.96 12.59 -10.62
C ALA A 247 -20.22 11.11 -10.26
N VAL A 248 -19.31 10.46 -9.53
CA VAL A 248 -19.37 9.03 -9.20
C VAL A 248 -20.20 8.77 -7.94
N GLU A 249 -20.01 9.57 -6.87
CA GLU A 249 -20.63 9.36 -5.56
C GLU A 249 -22.17 9.25 -5.60
N PRO A 250 -22.92 10.03 -6.41
CA PRO A 250 -24.36 9.90 -6.48
C PRO A 250 -24.88 8.58 -7.05
N ILE A 251 -24.04 7.83 -7.77
CA ILE A 251 -24.42 6.64 -8.55
C ILE A 251 -24.12 5.35 -7.78
N VAL A 252 -22.95 5.25 -7.15
CA VAL A 252 -22.46 4.01 -6.54
C VAL A 252 -22.99 3.81 -5.12
N ASP A 253 -22.93 2.58 -4.61
CA ASP A 253 -23.36 2.29 -3.23
C ASP A 253 -22.32 2.70 -2.19
N ALA A 254 -21.04 2.55 -2.52
CA ALA A 254 -19.96 2.89 -1.61
C ALA A 254 -18.74 3.42 -2.36
N ILE A 255 -18.01 4.38 -1.75
CA ILE A 255 -16.80 4.96 -2.33
C ILE A 255 -15.83 5.44 -1.26
N THR A 256 -14.53 5.29 -1.49
CA THR A 256 -13.49 5.92 -0.67
C THR A 256 -13.31 7.39 -1.06
N PRO A 257 -13.32 8.35 -0.12
CA PRO A 257 -13.01 9.75 -0.43
C PRO A 257 -11.49 9.96 -0.58
N VAL A 258 -11.09 10.98 -1.36
CA VAL A 258 -9.71 11.47 -1.42
C VAL A 258 -9.71 12.98 -1.18
N PRO A 259 -9.06 13.45 -0.11
CA PRO A 259 -8.36 12.71 0.95
C PRO A 259 -9.30 11.97 1.93
N GLY A 260 -8.72 11.05 2.72
CA GLY A 260 -9.44 10.40 3.83
C GLY A 260 -9.84 8.93 3.59
N GLY A 261 -9.57 8.39 2.39
CA GLY A 261 -9.73 6.98 2.04
C GLY A 261 -8.45 6.17 2.22
N VAL A 262 -8.03 5.49 1.15
CA VAL A 262 -6.91 4.52 1.13
C VAL A 262 -5.61 5.10 1.70
N GLY A 263 -5.22 6.31 1.30
CA GLY A 263 -3.96 6.92 1.73
C GLY A 263 -3.84 7.14 3.25
N SER A 264 -4.95 7.16 4.00
CA SER A 264 -4.90 7.26 5.46
C SER A 264 -4.64 5.92 6.16
N VAL A 265 -4.74 4.80 5.44
CA VAL A 265 -4.57 3.44 5.98
C VAL A 265 -3.15 2.91 5.76
N THR A 266 -2.49 3.33 4.67
CA THR A 266 -1.21 2.77 4.20
C THR A 266 -0.09 2.75 5.24
N THR A 267 0.08 3.83 6.03
CA THR A 267 1.12 3.89 7.07
C THR A 267 0.84 2.92 8.22
N SER A 268 -0.42 2.65 8.54
CA SER A 268 -0.76 1.62 9.55
C SER A 268 -0.51 0.22 9.01
N VAL A 269 -0.78 -0.03 7.73
CA VAL A 269 -0.42 -1.28 7.06
C VAL A 269 1.09 -1.50 7.12
N LEU A 270 1.89 -0.50 6.76
CA LEU A 270 3.36 -0.58 6.83
C LEU A 270 3.84 -1.00 8.22
N VAL A 271 3.36 -0.33 9.26
CA VAL A 271 3.75 -0.65 10.65
C VAL A 271 3.20 -2.03 11.07
N GLY A 272 2.02 -2.40 10.60
CA GLY A 272 1.45 -3.74 10.78
C GLY A 272 2.34 -4.84 10.19
N HIS A 273 2.90 -4.63 8.99
CA HIS A 273 3.84 -5.56 8.37
C HIS A 273 5.14 -5.70 9.19
N VAL A 274 5.66 -4.60 9.76
CA VAL A 274 6.83 -4.66 10.66
C VAL A 274 6.55 -5.52 11.90
N VAL A 275 5.39 -5.33 12.51
CA VAL A 275 4.97 -6.10 13.69
C VAL A 275 4.75 -7.57 13.32
N GLU A 276 4.11 -7.83 12.18
CA GLU A 276 3.93 -9.20 11.68
C GLU A 276 5.27 -9.86 11.34
N ALA A 277 6.24 -9.13 10.77
CA ALA A 277 7.58 -9.66 10.52
C ALA A 277 8.26 -10.10 11.83
N ALA A 278 8.17 -9.27 12.88
CA ALA A 278 8.66 -9.64 14.21
C ALA A 278 7.91 -10.86 14.77
N MET A 279 6.59 -10.91 14.62
CA MET A 279 5.80 -12.09 15.04
C MET A 279 6.22 -13.36 14.30
N ARG A 280 6.41 -13.32 12.98
CA ARG A 280 6.86 -14.47 12.17
C ARG A 280 8.23 -15.00 12.60
N LYS A 281 9.14 -14.08 13.00
CA LYS A 281 10.50 -14.43 13.43
C LYS A 281 10.55 -15.09 14.82
N TYR A 282 9.64 -14.71 15.72
CA TYR A 282 9.67 -15.11 17.14
C TYR A 282 8.41 -15.87 17.59
N ALA A 283 7.61 -16.36 16.62
CA ALA A 283 6.41 -17.19 16.91
C ALA A 283 6.75 -18.59 17.45
#